data_0e61bd6893633ed70b7b38a8c0c3fc17
#
_entry.id   0e61bd6893633ed70b7b38a8c0c3fc17
#
_cell.length_a   1.000
_cell.length_b   1.000
_cell.length_c   1.000
_cell.angle_alpha   90.00
_cell.angle_beta   90.00
_cell.angle_gamma   90.00
#
_symmetry.space_group_name_H-M   'P 1'
#
loop_
_entity.id
_entity.type
_entity.pdbx_description
1 polymer ?
#
loop_
_entity_poly.entity_id
_entity_poly.type
_entity_poly.pdbx_seq_one_letter_code
_entity_poly.pdbx_strand_id
1 'polypeptide(L)'
;MSIIFSELAPDHVAALSAHIDAVFDACVAPEFTPAGAQEFKRYSTPQSLGERLGSISRIFVAHRGDELVGSLEVRGGSHIAMFFVAGNWQRQGIGRKLLRWAASQLRAQAPNLGALTVNASPNAMGAYEAYGFTPDSPEQEKNGIRFTPMTLAFKGAGAWVLEPEQDA
;
A
#
# COMPACT_ATOMS: atom_id res chain seq x y z
N MET A 1 5.84 -17.79 14.21
CA MET A 1 6.75 -16.85 13.51
C MET A 1 6.17 -15.45 13.53
N SER A 2 7.00 -14.47 13.77
CA SER A 2 6.61 -13.05 13.77
C SER A 2 6.39 -12.53 12.35
N ILE A 3 5.58 -11.48 12.20
CA ILE A 3 5.50 -10.69 10.98
C ILE A 3 6.74 -9.80 10.90
N ILE A 4 7.42 -9.83 9.77
CA ILE A 4 8.60 -9.01 9.50
C ILE A 4 8.25 -8.00 8.41
N PHE A 5 8.67 -6.74 8.60
CA PHE A 5 8.52 -5.67 7.62
C PHE A 5 9.87 -5.41 6.96
N SER A 6 9.85 -5.32 5.64
CA SER A 6 11.07 -5.06 4.87
C SER A 6 10.75 -4.31 3.57
N GLU A 7 11.77 -3.75 2.95
CA GLU A 7 11.67 -3.26 1.59
C GLU A 7 11.85 -4.44 0.62
N LEU A 8 11.06 -4.47 -0.45
CA LEU A 8 11.07 -5.58 -1.40
C LEU A 8 12.40 -5.66 -2.15
N ALA A 9 12.99 -6.85 -2.17
CA ALA A 9 14.17 -7.12 -3.01
C ALA A 9 13.75 -7.36 -4.47
N PRO A 10 14.59 -6.92 -5.46
CA PRO A 10 14.24 -7.04 -6.88
C PRO A 10 13.91 -8.45 -7.37
N ASP A 11 14.50 -9.46 -6.76
CA ASP A 11 14.26 -10.87 -7.12
C ASP A 11 12.92 -11.43 -6.58
N HIS A 12 12.16 -10.66 -5.81
CA HIS A 12 10.88 -11.08 -5.24
C HIS A 12 9.65 -10.47 -5.94
N VAL A 13 9.82 -9.82 -7.09
CA VAL A 13 8.68 -9.19 -7.80
C VAL A 13 7.65 -10.20 -8.29
N ALA A 14 8.06 -11.42 -8.67
CA ALA A 14 7.12 -12.45 -9.10
C ALA A 14 6.21 -12.90 -7.95
N ALA A 15 6.76 -13.09 -6.76
CA ALA A 15 5.98 -13.42 -5.56
C ALA A 15 5.05 -12.27 -5.16
N LEU A 16 5.51 -11.03 -5.30
CA LEU A 16 4.68 -9.84 -5.07
C LEU A 16 3.51 -9.77 -6.05
N SER A 17 3.75 -9.97 -7.34
CA SER A 17 2.70 -9.97 -8.37
C SER A 17 1.62 -11.02 -8.06
N ALA A 18 2.01 -12.23 -7.70
CA ALA A 18 1.07 -13.28 -7.32
C ALA A 18 0.25 -12.92 -6.08
N HIS A 19 0.88 -12.32 -5.07
CA HIS A 19 0.20 -11.85 -3.87
C HIS A 19 -0.83 -10.75 -4.19
N ILE A 20 -0.44 -9.76 -5.00
CA ILE A 20 -1.32 -8.66 -5.42
C ILE A 20 -2.53 -9.21 -6.18
N ASP A 21 -2.30 -10.10 -7.15
CA ASP A 21 -3.38 -10.68 -7.95
C ASP A 21 -4.38 -11.45 -7.09
N ALA A 22 -3.90 -12.23 -6.13
CA ALA A 22 -4.77 -12.99 -5.24
C ALA A 22 -5.64 -12.08 -4.36
N VAL A 23 -5.07 -11.03 -3.78
CA VAL A 23 -5.81 -10.08 -2.96
C VAL A 23 -6.78 -9.26 -3.80
N PHE A 24 -6.34 -8.79 -4.96
CA PHE A 24 -7.18 -8.04 -5.87
C PHE A 24 -8.41 -8.85 -6.29
N ASP A 25 -8.23 -10.07 -6.75
CA ASP A 25 -9.33 -10.94 -7.21
C ASP A 25 -10.32 -11.23 -6.08
N ALA A 26 -9.84 -11.45 -4.86
CA ALA A 26 -10.69 -11.79 -3.73
C ALA A 26 -11.43 -10.58 -3.12
N CYS A 27 -10.78 -9.41 -3.06
CA CYS A 27 -11.24 -8.30 -2.23
C CYS A 27 -11.60 -7.03 -3.00
N VAL A 28 -11.06 -6.81 -4.18
CA VAL A 28 -11.12 -5.52 -4.88
C VAL A 28 -11.80 -5.62 -6.24
N ALA A 29 -11.57 -6.67 -7.01
CA ALA A 29 -12.11 -6.86 -8.36
C ALA A 29 -13.63 -6.68 -8.47
N PRO A 30 -14.46 -7.11 -7.48
CA PRO A 30 -15.90 -6.92 -7.54
C PRO A 30 -16.37 -5.47 -7.66
N GLU A 31 -15.54 -4.51 -7.25
CA GLU A 31 -15.84 -3.07 -7.34
C GLU A 31 -15.39 -2.44 -8.67
N PHE A 32 -14.67 -3.19 -9.50
CA PHE A 32 -14.10 -2.70 -10.74
C PHE A 32 -14.94 -3.14 -11.92
N THR A 33 -14.99 -2.31 -12.98
CA THR A 33 -15.46 -2.76 -14.28
C THR A 33 -14.46 -3.77 -14.88
N PRO A 34 -14.85 -4.62 -15.84
CA PRO A 34 -13.90 -5.51 -16.52
C PRO A 34 -12.70 -4.75 -17.11
N ALA A 35 -12.94 -3.58 -17.71
CA ALA A 35 -11.86 -2.73 -18.25
C ALA A 35 -10.94 -2.21 -17.15
N GLY A 36 -11.49 -1.78 -16.00
CA GLY A 36 -10.73 -1.32 -14.87
C GLY A 36 -9.88 -2.43 -14.25
N ALA A 37 -10.43 -3.64 -14.16
CA ALA A 37 -9.68 -4.81 -13.67
C ALA A 37 -8.52 -5.17 -14.61
N GLN A 38 -8.71 -5.11 -15.93
CA GLN A 38 -7.63 -5.33 -16.89
C GLN A 38 -6.53 -4.29 -16.76
N GLU A 39 -6.90 -3.03 -16.64
CA GLU A 39 -5.95 -1.93 -16.46
C GLU A 39 -5.10 -2.14 -15.19
N PHE A 40 -5.74 -2.52 -14.08
CA PHE A 40 -5.04 -2.84 -12.85
C PHE A 40 -4.07 -4.02 -13.03
N LYS A 41 -4.51 -5.09 -13.70
CA LYS A 41 -3.70 -6.29 -13.93
C LYS A 41 -2.43 -6.00 -14.76
N ARG A 42 -2.51 -5.09 -15.72
CA ARG A 42 -1.33 -4.64 -16.48
C ARG A 42 -0.32 -3.94 -15.59
N TYR A 43 -0.79 -3.18 -14.63
CA TYR A 43 0.06 -2.45 -13.69
C TYR A 43 0.78 -3.37 -12.69
N SER A 44 0.21 -4.51 -12.36
CA SER A 44 0.70 -5.44 -11.34
C SER A 44 1.46 -6.66 -11.89
N THR A 45 1.80 -6.70 -13.17
CA THR A 45 2.65 -7.76 -13.72
C THR A 45 4.07 -7.71 -13.13
N PRO A 46 4.80 -8.84 -13.08
CA PRO A 46 6.19 -8.84 -12.61
C PRO A 46 7.06 -7.87 -13.40
N GLN A 47 6.90 -7.78 -14.71
CA GLN A 47 7.65 -6.84 -15.55
C GLN A 47 7.35 -5.40 -15.17
N SER A 48 6.09 -5.04 -15.07
CA SER A 48 5.67 -3.67 -14.74
C SER A 48 6.14 -3.26 -13.34
N LEU A 49 6.03 -4.15 -12.36
CA LEU A 49 6.56 -3.94 -11.01
C LEU A 49 8.08 -3.76 -11.01
N GLY A 50 8.80 -4.61 -11.75
CA GLY A 50 10.26 -4.54 -11.84
C GLY A 50 10.76 -3.26 -12.48
N GLU A 51 10.05 -2.74 -13.50
CA GLU A 51 10.39 -1.48 -14.15
C GLU A 51 10.24 -0.27 -13.22
N ARG A 52 9.27 -0.32 -12.29
CA ARG A 52 9.04 0.76 -11.32
C ARG A 52 9.92 0.67 -10.09
N LEU A 53 10.27 -0.55 -9.66
CA LEU A 53 11.02 -0.76 -8.44
C LEU A 53 12.41 -0.13 -8.53
N GLY A 54 12.74 0.74 -7.59
CA GLY A 54 14.03 1.43 -7.55
C GLY A 54 14.17 2.59 -8.54
N SER A 55 13.15 2.86 -9.38
CA SER A 55 13.09 4.05 -10.24
C SER A 55 12.08 5.05 -9.71
N ILE A 56 10.79 4.84 -9.95
CA ILE A 56 9.73 5.75 -9.47
C ILE A 56 9.03 5.25 -8.21
N SER A 57 9.20 3.97 -7.87
CA SER A 57 8.50 3.35 -6.74
C SER A 57 9.45 2.72 -5.75
N ARG A 58 9.06 2.78 -4.47
CA ARG A 58 9.57 1.92 -3.40
C ARG A 58 8.44 1.01 -2.96
N ILE A 59 8.74 -0.24 -2.69
CA ILE A 59 7.75 -1.24 -2.29
C ILE A 59 8.15 -1.83 -0.95
N PHE A 60 7.22 -1.77 0.00
CA PHE A 60 7.38 -2.27 1.35
C PHE A 60 6.48 -3.48 1.53
N VAL A 61 6.96 -4.49 2.23
CA VAL A 61 6.23 -5.74 2.40
C VAL A 61 6.20 -6.17 3.86
N ALA A 62 5.13 -6.87 4.20
CA ALA A 62 5.03 -7.63 5.44
C ALA A 62 5.03 -9.11 5.08
N HIS A 63 5.85 -9.90 5.75
CA HIS A 63 5.93 -11.32 5.50
C HIS A 63 6.05 -12.12 6.79
N ARG A 64 5.59 -13.37 6.72
CA ARG A 64 5.74 -14.36 7.78
C ARG A 64 6.45 -15.58 7.20
N GLY A 65 7.72 -15.77 7.55
CA GLY A 65 8.56 -16.71 6.81
C GLY A 65 8.64 -16.30 5.33
N ASP A 66 8.32 -17.23 4.44
CA ASP A 66 8.33 -16.97 3.00
C ASP A 66 6.98 -16.47 2.45
N GLU A 67 5.94 -16.38 3.29
CA GLU A 67 4.61 -15.94 2.89
C GLU A 67 4.52 -14.41 2.93
N LEU A 68 4.16 -13.78 1.80
CA LEU A 68 3.79 -12.37 1.76
C LEU A 68 2.38 -12.20 2.31
N VAL A 69 2.25 -11.39 3.36
CA VAL A 69 0.95 -11.13 4.00
C VAL A 69 0.46 -9.70 3.77
N GLY A 70 1.33 -8.81 3.34
CA GLY A 70 0.97 -7.43 2.99
C GLY A 70 1.98 -6.78 2.07
N SER A 71 1.54 -5.79 1.30
CA SER A 71 2.38 -4.99 0.40
C SER A 71 1.89 -3.57 0.29
N LEU A 72 2.83 -2.64 0.12
CA LEU A 72 2.56 -1.21 -0.02
C LEU A 72 3.55 -0.64 -1.03
N GLU A 73 3.05 -0.16 -2.18
CA GLU A 73 3.85 0.56 -3.16
C GLU A 73 3.65 2.07 -2.99
N VAL A 74 4.76 2.80 -2.85
CA VAL A 74 4.78 4.26 -2.82
C VAL A 74 5.52 4.76 -4.05
N ARG A 75 4.83 5.54 -4.88
CA ARG A 75 5.34 6.13 -6.12
C ARG A 75 5.65 7.61 -5.92
N GLY A 76 6.74 8.06 -6.52
CA GLY A 76 7.14 9.47 -6.45
C GLY A 76 7.46 9.95 -5.04
N GLY A 77 7.73 9.04 -4.11
CA GLY A 77 8.11 9.34 -2.74
C GLY A 77 6.96 9.63 -1.77
N SER A 78 5.71 9.79 -2.26
CA SER A 78 4.59 10.22 -1.40
C SER A 78 3.22 9.67 -1.76
N HIS A 79 3.05 9.06 -2.94
CA HIS A 79 1.75 8.56 -3.38
C HIS A 79 1.65 7.05 -3.23
N ILE A 80 0.68 6.59 -2.45
CA ILE A 80 0.38 5.17 -2.32
C ILE A 80 -0.32 4.71 -3.60
N ALA A 81 0.39 3.90 -4.40
CA ALA A 81 -0.12 3.37 -5.65
C ALA A 81 -0.88 2.05 -5.45
N MET A 82 -0.42 1.21 -4.52
CA MET A 82 -1.07 -0.05 -4.14
C MET A 82 -0.83 -0.33 -2.67
N PHE A 83 -1.85 -0.89 -2.02
CA PHE A 83 -1.78 -1.26 -0.60
C PHE A 83 -2.71 -2.45 -0.35
N PHE A 84 -2.14 -3.61 -0.07
CA PHE A 84 -2.90 -4.85 0.09
C PHE A 84 -2.47 -5.63 1.32
N VAL A 85 -3.45 -6.23 1.99
CA VAL A 85 -3.22 -7.24 3.04
C VAL A 85 -3.99 -8.49 2.64
N ALA A 86 -3.34 -9.64 2.66
CA ALA A 86 -3.96 -10.93 2.32
C ALA A 86 -5.20 -11.19 3.20
N GLY A 87 -6.25 -11.78 2.61
CA GLY A 87 -7.57 -11.84 3.21
C GLY A 87 -7.60 -12.45 4.63
N ASN A 88 -6.89 -13.56 4.83
CA ASN A 88 -6.80 -14.23 6.13
C ASN A 88 -5.90 -13.49 7.15
N TRP A 89 -5.21 -12.45 6.72
CA TRP A 89 -4.37 -11.60 7.58
C TRP A 89 -4.95 -10.21 7.83
N GLN A 90 -6.10 -9.91 7.23
CA GLN A 90 -6.80 -8.63 7.43
C GLN A 90 -7.35 -8.50 8.85
N ARG A 91 -7.56 -7.25 9.28
CA ARG A 91 -8.14 -6.87 10.59
C ARG A 91 -7.31 -7.34 11.79
N GLN A 92 -6.02 -7.57 11.60
CA GLN A 92 -5.06 -7.92 12.65
C GLN A 92 -4.01 -6.83 12.88
N GLY A 93 -4.24 -5.63 12.32
CA GLY A 93 -3.34 -4.48 12.48
C GLY A 93 -2.13 -4.47 11.54
N ILE A 94 -1.98 -5.46 10.65
CA ILE A 94 -0.82 -5.54 9.74
C ILE A 94 -0.74 -4.35 8.80
N GLY A 95 -1.86 -3.93 8.23
CA GLY A 95 -1.89 -2.77 7.33
C GLY A 95 -1.43 -1.50 8.03
N ARG A 96 -1.90 -1.23 9.23
CA ARG A 96 -1.48 -0.08 10.03
C ARG A 96 0.02 -0.11 10.33
N LYS A 97 0.53 -1.26 10.75
CA LYS A 97 1.95 -1.45 11.05
C LYS A 97 2.83 -1.29 9.82
N LEU A 98 2.42 -1.86 8.71
CA LEU A 98 3.13 -1.73 7.43
C LEU A 98 3.17 -0.28 6.97
N LEU A 99 2.04 0.44 7.05
CA LEU A 99 1.98 1.87 6.69
C LEU A 99 2.90 2.71 7.56
N ARG A 100 2.89 2.48 8.87
CA ARG A 100 3.76 3.19 9.81
C ARG A 100 5.23 2.92 9.52
N TRP A 101 5.57 1.67 9.31
CA TRP A 101 6.94 1.29 9.00
C TRP A 101 7.43 1.93 7.70
N ALA A 102 6.61 1.84 6.63
CA ALA A 102 6.91 2.48 5.35
C ALA A 102 7.07 3.99 5.49
N ALA A 103 6.17 4.66 6.22
CA ALA A 103 6.25 6.10 6.46
C ALA A 103 7.57 6.47 7.16
N SER A 104 8.02 5.68 8.14
CA SER A 104 9.29 5.94 8.81
C SER A 104 10.48 5.79 7.86
N GLN A 105 10.47 4.80 6.98
CA GLN A 105 11.52 4.60 5.98
C GLN A 105 11.55 5.76 4.96
N LEU A 106 10.39 6.19 4.50
CA LEU A 106 10.28 7.33 3.58
C LEU A 106 10.78 8.62 4.21
N ARG A 107 10.41 8.89 5.46
CA ARG A 107 10.83 10.10 6.18
C ARG A 107 12.30 10.06 6.59
N ALA A 108 12.89 8.89 6.77
CA ALA A 108 14.33 8.77 7.02
C ALA A 108 15.15 9.29 5.84
N GLN A 109 14.70 9.08 4.60
CA GLN A 109 15.35 9.60 3.40
C GLN A 109 14.88 11.00 3.01
N ALA A 110 13.65 11.36 3.36
CA ALA A 110 13.05 12.67 3.05
C ALA A 110 12.45 13.27 4.33
N PRO A 111 13.27 13.86 5.23
CA PRO A 111 12.79 14.36 6.52
C PRO A 111 11.70 15.43 6.41
N ASN A 112 11.62 16.13 5.28
CA ASN A 112 10.64 17.18 5.03
C ASN A 112 9.34 16.64 4.40
N LEU A 113 9.20 15.33 4.20
CA LEU A 113 7.98 14.73 3.71
C LEU A 113 6.81 15.07 4.64
N GLY A 114 5.84 15.83 4.16
CA GLY A 114 4.73 16.35 4.97
C GLY A 114 3.45 15.54 4.92
N ALA A 115 3.29 14.68 3.93
CA ALA A 115 2.06 13.92 3.74
C ALA A 115 2.26 12.71 2.82
N LEU A 116 1.33 11.76 2.94
CA LEU A 116 1.12 10.70 1.96
C LEU A 116 -0.25 10.89 1.31
N THR A 117 -0.37 10.57 0.04
CA THR A 117 -1.63 10.59 -0.71
C THR A 117 -1.99 9.20 -1.20
N VAL A 118 -3.28 8.99 -1.45
CA VAL A 118 -3.81 7.74 -2.00
C VAL A 118 -5.08 8.03 -2.78
N ASN A 119 -5.35 7.22 -3.80
CA ASN A 119 -6.65 7.14 -4.44
C ASN A 119 -7.35 5.90 -3.89
N ALA A 120 -8.21 6.08 -2.90
CA ALA A 120 -8.83 4.99 -2.17
C ALA A 120 -9.98 4.38 -2.99
N SER A 121 -10.00 3.05 -3.15
CA SER A 121 -11.17 2.36 -3.68
C SER A 121 -12.34 2.46 -2.70
N PRO A 122 -13.61 2.31 -3.16
CA PRO A 122 -14.77 2.47 -2.28
C PRO A 122 -14.72 1.61 -1.01
N ASN A 123 -14.31 0.34 -1.12
CA ASN A 123 -14.24 -0.54 0.04
C ASN A 123 -13.04 -0.27 0.96
N ALA A 124 -12.04 0.43 0.50
CA ALA A 124 -10.83 0.74 1.27
C ALA A 124 -10.95 2.05 2.06
N MET A 125 -11.92 2.92 1.75
CA MET A 125 -12.04 4.22 2.39
C MET A 125 -12.08 4.13 3.91
N GLY A 126 -12.86 3.20 4.47
CA GLY A 126 -12.96 3.03 5.92
C GLY A 126 -11.62 2.70 6.58
N ALA A 127 -10.79 1.88 5.92
CA ALA A 127 -9.45 1.55 6.41
C ALA A 127 -8.54 2.76 6.37
N TYR A 128 -8.54 3.53 5.27
CA TYR A 128 -7.72 4.74 5.17
C TYR A 128 -8.16 5.81 6.18
N GLU A 129 -9.45 6.00 6.39
CA GLU A 129 -9.95 6.90 7.43
C GLU A 129 -9.47 6.46 8.82
N ALA A 130 -9.50 5.15 9.10
CA ALA A 130 -8.99 4.61 10.36
C ALA A 130 -7.47 4.81 10.54
N TYR A 131 -6.72 4.88 9.43
CA TYR A 131 -5.29 5.20 9.46
C TYR A 131 -5.01 6.69 9.63
N GLY A 132 -6.02 7.55 9.48
CA GLY A 132 -5.88 9.00 9.64
C GLY A 132 -5.94 9.80 8.35
N PHE A 133 -6.23 9.17 7.21
CA PHE A 133 -6.43 9.87 5.94
C PHE A 133 -7.77 10.61 5.94
N THR A 134 -7.81 11.74 5.24
CA THR A 134 -9.03 12.51 5.01
C THR A 134 -9.28 12.66 3.50
N PRO A 135 -10.55 12.61 3.04
CA PRO A 135 -10.88 12.84 1.64
C PRO A 135 -10.54 14.27 1.21
N ASP A 136 -9.97 14.41 0.01
CA ASP A 136 -9.65 15.72 -0.59
C ASP A 136 -10.78 16.22 -1.49
N SER A 137 -11.57 15.30 -2.04
CA SER A 137 -12.66 15.58 -2.98
C SER A 137 -13.68 14.43 -2.99
N PRO A 138 -14.87 14.61 -3.63
CA PRO A 138 -15.81 13.50 -3.82
C PRO A 138 -15.22 12.35 -4.66
N GLU A 139 -15.91 11.22 -4.63
CA GLU A 139 -15.57 10.05 -5.44
C GLU A 139 -15.50 10.41 -6.93
N GLN A 140 -14.51 9.86 -7.62
CA GLN A 140 -14.25 10.04 -9.04
C GLN A 140 -14.21 8.68 -9.74
N GLU A 141 -14.34 8.70 -11.05
CA GLU A 141 -14.13 7.52 -11.89
C GLU A 141 -13.18 7.86 -13.04
N LYS A 142 -12.20 6.99 -13.28
CA LYS A 142 -11.26 7.12 -14.39
C LYS A 142 -10.89 5.72 -14.90
N ASN A 143 -11.05 5.51 -16.21
CA ASN A 143 -10.73 4.22 -16.87
C ASN A 143 -11.46 3.02 -16.21
N GLY A 144 -12.72 3.22 -15.79
CA GLY A 144 -13.51 2.20 -15.13
C GLY A 144 -13.15 1.92 -13.68
N ILE A 145 -12.32 2.78 -13.06
CA ILE A 145 -11.89 2.66 -11.67
C ILE A 145 -12.48 3.80 -10.86
N ARG A 146 -13.28 3.47 -9.84
CA ARG A 146 -13.83 4.43 -8.89
C ARG A 146 -12.87 4.61 -7.73
N PHE A 147 -12.64 5.86 -7.34
CA PHE A 147 -11.72 6.18 -6.24
C PHE A 147 -12.06 7.52 -5.60
N THR A 148 -11.59 7.71 -4.37
CA THR A 148 -11.62 8.98 -3.67
C THR A 148 -10.20 9.38 -3.31
N PRO A 149 -9.71 10.55 -3.78
CA PRO A 149 -8.41 11.06 -3.36
C PRO A 149 -8.40 11.37 -1.86
N MET A 150 -7.37 10.89 -1.17
CA MET A 150 -7.22 11.08 0.28
C MET A 150 -5.79 11.47 0.64
N THR A 151 -5.63 12.19 1.74
CA THR A 151 -4.33 12.63 2.25
C THR A 151 -4.17 12.30 3.73
N LEU A 152 -3.00 11.78 4.09
CA LEU A 152 -2.53 11.66 5.46
C LEU A 152 -1.46 12.72 5.70
N ALA A 153 -1.78 13.76 6.46
CA ALA A 153 -0.83 14.79 6.84
C ALA A 153 -0.03 14.35 8.07
N PHE A 154 1.29 14.48 8.01
CA PHE A 154 2.15 14.24 9.16
C PHE A 154 2.18 15.50 10.03
N LYS A 155 1.59 15.42 11.21
CA LYS A 155 1.54 16.53 12.16
C LYS A 155 2.77 16.48 13.06
N GLY A 156 3.77 17.34 12.77
CA GLY A 156 4.97 17.46 13.58
C GLY A 156 5.93 16.29 13.48
N ALA A 157 7.15 16.47 14.00
CA ALA A 157 8.24 15.49 13.88
C ALA A 157 8.02 14.19 14.67
N GLY A 158 7.04 14.15 15.59
CA GLY A 158 6.81 13.02 16.47
C GLY A 158 5.57 12.18 16.17
N ALA A 159 4.66 12.65 15.31
CA ALA A 159 3.33 12.04 15.16
C ALA A 159 3.36 10.65 14.51
N TRP A 160 4.43 10.30 13.81
CA TRP A 160 4.61 9.02 13.13
C TRP A 160 5.99 8.42 13.39
N VAL A 161 6.61 8.77 14.53
CA VAL A 161 7.77 8.03 15.00
C VAL A 161 7.27 6.66 15.45
N LEU A 162 7.80 5.61 14.81
CA LEU A 162 7.59 4.27 15.33
C LEU A 162 8.24 4.17 16.69
N GLU A 163 7.43 4.14 17.73
CA GLU A 163 7.87 3.48 18.95
C GLU A 163 8.28 2.06 18.53
N PRO A 164 9.45 1.56 18.95
CA PRO A 164 9.75 0.15 18.77
C PRO A 164 8.61 -0.63 19.42
N GLU A 165 7.87 -1.36 18.59
CA GLU A 165 6.81 -2.18 19.15
C GLU A 165 7.43 -3.16 20.12
N GLN A 166 7.04 -3.04 21.36
CA GLN A 166 7.22 -4.11 22.32
C GLN A 166 6.39 -5.28 21.78
N ASP A 167 7.07 -6.38 21.47
CA ASP A 167 6.43 -7.63 21.11
C ASP A 167 5.31 -7.92 22.11
N ALA A 168 4.10 -7.77 21.67
CA ALA A 168 2.93 -8.21 22.41
C ALA A 168 2.38 -9.46 21.78
#